data_2f7f9febc8547b8ac5ce2bb618398ee5
#
_entry.id   2f7f9febc8547b8ac5ce2bb618398ee5
#
_cell.length_a   1.000
_cell.length_b   1.000
_cell.length_c   1.000
_cell.angle_alpha   90.00
_cell.angle_beta   90.00
_cell.angle_gamma   90.00
#
_symmetry.space_group_name_H-M   'P 1'
#
loop_
_entity.id
_entity.type
_entity.pdbx_description
1 polymer ?
#
loop_
_entity_poly.entity_id
_entity_poly.type
_entity_poly.pdbx_seq_one_letter_code
_entity_poly.pdbx_strand_id
1 'polypeptide(L)'
;MKKHDVYKSIIAVSKEIAKKRDGALFVIADKSRLKNIYKPLFPQIHKSFYINKEGSLKVIEKLATLDGAVLISNNGMLIAYGAKLNKSKPIHGHGTKHAAASGITSYIKNATAVLISEEDNFIKVFQHGKIILEMDSYENPKSLQDKIISFISEGDTALLTAAGVSTAILGSAIVGPLAVVGGTYLAIKTASGIIKKNWYALINRKH
;
A
#
# COMPACT_ATOMS: atom_id res chain seq x y z
N MET A 1 -6.67 18.07 -0.14
CA MET A 1 -7.00 16.71 0.29
C MET A 1 -6.01 16.29 1.35
N LYS A 2 -6.45 15.71 2.47
CA LYS A 2 -5.55 15.20 3.50
C LYS A 2 -4.91 13.89 3.02
N LYS A 3 -3.71 13.57 3.51
CA LYS A 3 -3.00 12.33 3.17
C LYS A 3 -3.86 11.09 3.45
N HIS A 4 -4.54 11.04 4.58
CA HIS A 4 -5.47 9.99 4.96
C HIS A 4 -6.55 9.74 3.89
N ASP A 5 -7.16 10.80 3.34
CA ASP A 5 -8.20 10.67 2.31
C ASP A 5 -7.65 10.11 0.98
N VAL A 6 -6.37 10.43 0.66
CA VAL A 6 -5.68 9.84 -0.50
C VAL A 6 -5.59 8.32 -0.36
N TYR A 7 -5.14 7.84 0.79
CA TYR A 7 -5.04 6.40 1.05
C TYR A 7 -6.41 5.73 1.03
N LYS A 8 -7.42 6.36 1.64
CA LYS A 8 -8.81 5.87 1.62
C LYS A 8 -9.31 5.66 0.19
N SER A 9 -9.09 6.66 -0.67
CA SER A 9 -9.48 6.59 -2.08
C SER A 9 -8.72 5.50 -2.84
N ILE A 10 -7.40 5.39 -2.64
CA ILE A 10 -6.57 4.39 -3.33
C ILE A 10 -6.91 2.97 -2.87
N ILE A 11 -7.11 2.73 -1.58
CA ILE A 11 -7.53 1.42 -1.09
C ILE A 11 -8.91 1.03 -1.63
N ALA A 12 -9.86 1.98 -1.72
CA ALA A 12 -11.16 1.71 -2.32
C ALA A 12 -11.04 1.30 -3.80
N VAL A 13 -10.28 2.06 -4.60
CA VAL A 13 -10.03 1.72 -6.02
C VAL A 13 -9.28 0.39 -6.14
N SER A 14 -8.31 0.13 -5.27
CA SER A 14 -7.55 -1.13 -5.25
C SER A 14 -8.46 -2.34 -5.06
N LYS A 15 -9.47 -2.23 -4.18
CA LYS A 15 -10.46 -3.29 -3.98
C LYS A 15 -11.28 -3.55 -5.23
N GLU A 16 -11.72 -2.49 -5.93
CA GLU A 16 -12.50 -2.65 -7.17
C GLU A 16 -11.66 -3.29 -8.28
N ILE A 17 -10.37 -2.96 -8.38
CA ILE A 17 -9.44 -3.58 -9.33
C ILE A 17 -9.23 -5.07 -8.97
N ALA A 18 -8.99 -5.38 -7.70
CA ALA A 18 -8.78 -6.75 -7.23
C ALA A 18 -10.02 -7.65 -7.47
N LYS A 19 -11.24 -7.13 -7.27
CA LYS A 19 -12.50 -7.85 -7.59
C LYS A 19 -12.58 -8.25 -9.07
N LYS A 20 -11.96 -7.47 -9.97
CA LYS A 20 -11.89 -7.76 -11.40
C LYS A 20 -10.73 -8.68 -11.78
N ARG A 21 -9.92 -9.07 -10.81
CA ARG A 21 -8.69 -9.85 -10.98
C ARG A 21 -7.66 -9.15 -11.86
N ASP A 22 -7.69 -7.82 -11.89
CA ASP A 22 -6.70 -7.00 -12.57
C ASP A 22 -5.55 -6.66 -11.61
N GLY A 23 -4.34 -6.54 -12.16
CA GLY A 23 -3.17 -6.11 -11.41
C GLY A 23 -2.89 -4.63 -11.60
N ALA A 24 -2.50 -3.94 -10.54
CA ALA A 24 -2.12 -2.54 -10.60
C ALA A 24 -1.04 -2.18 -9.58
N LEU A 25 -0.35 -1.07 -9.83
CA LEU A 25 0.62 -0.51 -8.90
C LEU A 25 0.39 0.99 -8.74
N PHE A 26 0.06 1.40 -7.52
CA PHE A 26 0.02 2.81 -7.12
C PHE A 26 1.26 3.17 -6.31
N VAL A 27 1.83 4.35 -6.54
CA VAL A 27 2.90 4.92 -5.72
C VAL A 27 2.46 6.28 -5.21
N ILE A 28 2.49 6.46 -3.89
CA ILE A 28 2.08 7.68 -3.20
C ILE A 28 3.32 8.26 -2.50
N ALA A 29 3.68 9.49 -2.84
CA ALA A 29 4.82 10.19 -2.24
C ALA A 29 4.70 11.71 -2.45
N ASP A 30 5.65 12.47 -1.94
CA ASP A 30 5.73 13.89 -2.23
C ASP A 30 6.01 14.14 -3.71
N LYS A 31 5.30 15.11 -4.30
CA LYS A 31 5.42 15.47 -5.73
C LYS A 31 6.88 15.70 -6.14
N SER A 32 7.67 16.37 -5.31
CA SER A 32 9.08 16.65 -5.57
C SER A 32 9.93 15.38 -5.68
N ARG A 33 9.58 14.34 -4.94
CA ARG A 33 10.29 13.05 -4.91
C ARG A 33 9.91 12.15 -6.08
N LEU A 34 8.76 12.38 -6.71
CA LEU A 34 8.27 11.62 -7.86
C LEU A 34 8.86 12.09 -9.20
N LYS A 35 9.59 13.19 -9.20
CA LYS A 35 10.28 13.68 -10.41
C LYS A 35 11.46 12.77 -10.77
N ASN A 36 11.69 12.55 -12.07
CA ASN A 36 12.85 11.84 -12.63
C ASN A 36 13.05 10.40 -12.17
N ILE A 37 12.03 9.78 -11.56
CA ILE A 37 12.10 8.39 -11.07
C ILE A 37 11.39 7.40 -12.00
N TYR A 38 10.82 7.87 -13.09
CA TYR A 38 10.07 7.06 -14.05
C TYR A 38 10.25 7.55 -15.48
N LYS A 39 9.89 6.67 -16.42
CA LYS A 39 9.65 7.00 -17.83
C LYS A 39 8.19 6.71 -18.15
N PRO A 40 7.44 7.64 -18.76
CA PRO A 40 6.07 7.37 -19.16
C PRO A 40 6.04 6.41 -20.35
N LEU A 41 5.16 5.43 -20.31
CA LEU A 41 4.91 4.48 -21.42
C LEU A 41 3.83 5.00 -22.38
N PHE A 42 3.02 5.96 -21.93
CA PHE A 42 1.91 6.53 -22.68
C PHE A 42 1.94 8.07 -22.63
N PRO A 43 1.28 8.76 -23.56
CA PRO A 43 1.04 10.20 -23.47
C PRO A 43 0.39 10.56 -22.15
N GLN A 44 0.83 11.66 -21.51
CA GLN A 44 0.39 12.03 -20.16
C GLN A 44 -0.71 13.10 -20.18
N ILE A 45 -1.55 13.12 -19.15
CA ILE A 45 -2.53 14.18 -18.92
C ILE A 45 -1.80 15.42 -18.41
N HIS A 46 -1.78 16.50 -19.20
CA HIS A 46 -1.07 17.73 -18.83
C HIS A 46 -1.84 18.66 -17.88
N LYS A 47 -3.16 18.48 -17.74
CA LYS A 47 -3.97 19.25 -16.79
C LYS A 47 -3.85 18.67 -15.39
N SER A 48 -3.90 19.56 -14.37
CA SER A 48 -3.93 19.13 -12.97
C SER A 48 -5.16 18.26 -12.70
N PHE A 49 -4.93 16.98 -12.43
CA PHE A 49 -5.96 16.00 -12.16
C PHE A 49 -5.87 15.56 -10.70
N TYR A 50 -6.97 15.67 -9.96
CA TYR A 50 -7.05 15.29 -8.56
C TYR A 50 -8.04 14.16 -8.36
N ILE A 51 -7.66 13.18 -7.53
CA ILE A 51 -8.47 11.97 -7.30
C ILE A 51 -9.74 12.22 -6.48
N ASN A 52 -9.89 13.39 -5.86
CA ASN A 52 -11.08 13.77 -5.09
C ASN A 52 -12.19 14.44 -5.93
N LYS A 53 -11.98 14.62 -7.22
CA LYS A 53 -13.02 15.14 -8.11
C LYS A 53 -14.03 14.04 -8.42
N GLU A 54 -15.27 14.43 -8.62
CA GLU A 54 -16.31 13.50 -9.02
C GLU A 54 -15.91 12.72 -10.29
N GLY A 55 -16.16 11.41 -10.31
CA GLY A 55 -15.76 10.53 -11.42
C GLY A 55 -14.28 10.22 -11.53
N SER A 56 -13.40 10.97 -10.83
CA SER A 56 -11.94 10.78 -10.95
C SER A 56 -11.48 9.36 -10.60
N LEU A 57 -12.08 8.73 -9.61
CA LEU A 57 -11.68 7.40 -9.18
C LEU A 57 -11.93 6.34 -10.26
N LYS A 58 -12.99 6.49 -11.06
CA LYS A 58 -13.25 5.61 -12.22
C LYS A 58 -12.17 5.77 -13.31
N VAL A 59 -11.71 7.01 -13.52
CA VAL A 59 -10.59 7.27 -14.45
C VAL A 59 -9.30 6.67 -13.92
N ILE A 60 -8.99 6.88 -12.64
CA ILE A 60 -7.79 6.31 -11.99
C ILE A 60 -7.82 4.78 -12.05
N GLU A 61 -8.95 4.14 -11.83
CA GLU A 61 -9.12 2.69 -11.96
C GLU A 61 -8.70 2.21 -13.36
N LYS A 62 -9.19 2.88 -14.42
CA LYS A 62 -8.81 2.53 -15.81
C LYS A 62 -7.35 2.80 -16.11
N LEU A 63 -6.80 3.90 -15.63
CA LEU A 63 -5.38 4.22 -15.81
C LEU A 63 -4.47 3.24 -15.08
N ALA A 64 -4.91 2.68 -13.95
CA ALA A 64 -4.13 1.76 -13.13
C ALA A 64 -4.00 0.36 -13.73
N THR A 65 -4.93 -0.04 -14.62
CA THR A 65 -4.85 -1.33 -15.34
C THR A 65 -3.94 -1.27 -16.57
N LEU A 66 -3.45 -0.10 -16.95
CA LEU A 66 -2.41 0.03 -17.97
C LEU A 66 -1.07 -0.48 -17.43
N ASP A 67 -0.18 -0.88 -18.35
CA ASP A 67 1.17 -1.26 -17.95
C ASP A 67 1.91 -0.09 -17.28
N GLY A 68 2.71 -0.41 -16.26
CA GLY A 68 3.41 0.57 -15.42
C GLY A 68 2.66 0.92 -14.13
N ALA A 69 3.08 1.99 -13.49
CA ALA A 69 2.52 2.45 -12.22
C ALA A 69 1.71 3.73 -12.37
N VAL A 70 0.77 3.96 -11.47
CA VAL A 70 0.10 5.25 -11.27
C VAL A 70 0.78 5.98 -10.11
N LEU A 71 1.30 7.17 -10.37
CA LEU A 71 1.99 8.00 -9.40
C LEU A 71 1.06 9.11 -8.91
N ILE A 72 0.86 9.19 -7.60
CA ILE A 72 -0.04 10.13 -6.95
C ILE A 72 0.71 10.86 -5.85
N SER A 73 0.54 12.17 -5.78
CA SER A 73 1.12 12.96 -4.70
C SER A 73 0.34 12.82 -3.39
N ASN A 74 0.98 13.12 -2.25
CA ASN A 74 0.37 13.08 -0.91
C ASN A 74 -0.90 13.94 -0.77
N ASN A 75 -1.12 14.92 -1.67
CA ASN A 75 -2.34 15.73 -1.70
C ASN A 75 -3.38 15.27 -2.74
N GLY A 76 -3.18 14.10 -3.35
CA GLY A 76 -4.12 13.47 -4.27
C GLY A 76 -4.04 13.94 -5.73
N MET A 77 -2.96 14.62 -6.14
CA MET A 77 -2.75 14.98 -7.54
C MET A 77 -2.14 13.79 -8.30
N LEU A 78 -2.72 13.45 -9.44
CA LEU A 78 -2.12 12.50 -10.39
C LEU A 78 -0.85 13.14 -10.96
N ILE A 79 0.27 12.46 -10.82
CA ILE A 79 1.58 12.90 -11.36
C ILE A 79 1.86 12.22 -12.68
N ALA A 80 1.61 10.91 -12.77
CA ALA A 80 1.77 10.13 -13.98
C ALA A 80 0.96 8.84 -13.91
N TYR A 81 0.70 8.24 -15.05
CA TYR A 81 0.19 6.88 -15.20
C TYR A 81 1.00 6.14 -16.25
N GLY A 82 0.89 4.82 -16.28
CA GLY A 82 1.75 4.01 -17.14
C GLY A 82 3.22 4.34 -16.93
N ALA A 83 3.63 4.52 -15.69
CA ALA A 83 4.96 4.94 -15.33
C ALA A 83 5.88 3.73 -15.14
N LYS A 84 6.86 3.55 -16.04
CA LYS A 84 7.95 2.59 -15.84
C LYS A 84 8.94 3.15 -14.82
N LEU A 85 8.97 2.58 -13.62
CA LEU A 85 9.85 3.04 -12.54
C LEU A 85 11.31 2.70 -12.83
N ASN A 86 12.21 3.65 -12.56
CA ASN A 86 13.65 3.49 -12.74
C ASN A 86 14.32 2.75 -11.56
N LYS A 87 13.61 2.52 -10.47
CA LYS A 87 14.10 1.85 -9.26
C LYS A 87 13.29 0.59 -9.04
N SER A 88 13.97 -0.55 -9.12
CA SER A 88 13.41 -1.87 -8.81
C SER A 88 14.35 -2.62 -7.90
N LYS A 89 13.80 -3.43 -7.01
CA LYS A 89 14.54 -4.33 -6.13
C LYS A 89 13.87 -5.70 -6.21
N PRO A 90 14.48 -6.67 -6.86
CA PRO A 90 13.92 -8.02 -6.99
C PRO A 90 13.57 -8.62 -5.63
N ILE A 91 12.43 -9.28 -5.57
CA ILE A 91 12.00 -10.09 -4.44
C ILE A 91 11.83 -11.52 -4.96
N HIS A 92 12.51 -12.47 -4.33
CA HIS A 92 12.48 -13.87 -4.75
C HIS A 92 11.03 -14.40 -4.75
N GLY A 93 10.64 -15.06 -5.84
CA GLY A 93 9.27 -15.61 -6.00
C GLY A 93 8.19 -14.59 -6.33
N HIS A 94 8.55 -13.35 -6.71
CA HIS A 94 7.59 -12.29 -7.04
C HIS A 94 7.90 -11.62 -8.40
N GLY A 95 6.84 -11.14 -9.09
CA GLY A 95 6.95 -10.51 -10.40
C GLY A 95 7.48 -9.07 -10.39
N THR A 96 7.50 -8.46 -11.58
CA THR A 96 8.10 -7.13 -11.83
C THR A 96 7.42 -6.00 -11.05
N LYS A 97 6.10 -6.02 -10.87
CA LYS A 97 5.36 -5.02 -10.08
C LYS A 97 5.79 -5.05 -8.60
N HIS A 98 6.07 -6.24 -8.03
CA HIS A 98 6.60 -6.37 -6.67
C HIS A 98 8.02 -5.77 -6.56
N ALA A 99 8.89 -6.08 -7.53
CA ALA A 99 10.24 -5.52 -7.57
C ALA A 99 10.22 -3.99 -7.68
N ALA A 100 9.32 -3.44 -8.50
CA ALA A 100 9.12 -2.01 -8.64
C ALA A 100 8.61 -1.36 -7.35
N ALA A 101 7.61 -1.95 -6.68
CA ALA A 101 7.07 -1.48 -5.40
C ALA A 101 8.13 -1.46 -4.29
N SER A 102 8.90 -2.56 -4.16
CA SER A 102 10.01 -2.65 -3.21
C SER A 102 11.10 -1.63 -3.51
N GLY A 103 11.54 -1.54 -4.78
CA GLY A 103 12.60 -0.64 -5.19
C GLY A 103 12.26 0.83 -4.93
N ILE A 104 11.07 1.27 -5.35
CA ILE A 104 10.69 2.68 -5.20
C ILE A 104 10.51 3.08 -3.74
N THR A 105 9.92 2.20 -2.91
CA THR A 105 9.72 2.48 -1.48
C THR A 105 11.00 2.32 -0.65
N SER A 106 12.02 1.62 -1.16
CA SER A 106 13.37 1.65 -0.60
C SER A 106 14.08 2.96 -0.91
N TYR A 107 13.88 3.49 -2.12
CA TYR A 107 14.57 4.66 -2.62
C TYR A 107 13.97 5.97 -2.09
N ILE A 108 12.64 6.11 -2.08
CA ILE A 108 11.95 7.29 -1.58
C ILE A 108 11.50 7.04 -0.14
N LYS A 109 12.17 7.68 0.81
CA LYS A 109 11.76 7.70 2.20
C LYS A 109 10.32 8.26 2.30
N ASN A 110 9.45 7.61 3.05
CA ASN A 110 8.03 7.94 3.23
C ASN A 110 7.14 7.75 1.97
N ALA A 111 7.64 7.08 0.93
CA ALA A 111 6.77 6.59 -0.13
C ALA A 111 6.00 5.35 0.34
N THR A 112 4.78 5.24 -0.13
CA THR A 112 3.96 4.03 -0.01
C THR A 112 3.64 3.53 -1.40
N ALA A 113 3.82 2.24 -1.65
CA ALA A 113 3.30 1.60 -2.84
C ALA A 113 2.16 0.65 -2.46
N VAL A 114 1.07 0.70 -3.22
CA VAL A 114 -0.08 -0.20 -3.10
C VAL A 114 -0.12 -1.03 -4.36
N LEU A 115 0.15 -2.31 -4.21
CA LEU A 115 0.17 -3.30 -5.28
C LEU A 115 -1.07 -4.17 -5.20
N ILE A 116 -1.76 -4.32 -6.30
CA ILE A 116 -2.81 -5.31 -6.51
C ILE A 116 -2.19 -6.46 -7.30
N SER A 117 -2.19 -7.64 -6.72
CA SER A 117 -1.60 -8.83 -7.33
C SER A 117 -2.64 -9.57 -8.15
N GLU A 118 -2.32 -9.82 -9.41
CA GLU A 118 -3.14 -10.64 -10.32
C GLU A 118 -3.14 -12.13 -9.93
N GLU A 119 -2.07 -12.58 -9.26
CA GLU A 119 -1.84 -13.99 -8.97
C GLU A 119 -2.70 -14.48 -7.80
N ASP A 120 -2.78 -13.66 -6.73
CA ASP A 120 -3.44 -14.04 -5.48
C ASP A 120 -4.62 -13.13 -5.10
N ASN A 121 -4.91 -12.08 -5.89
CA ASN A 121 -5.93 -11.06 -5.65
C ASN A 121 -5.75 -10.29 -4.33
N PHE A 122 -4.55 -10.34 -3.75
CA PHE A 122 -4.24 -9.57 -2.55
C PHE A 122 -3.83 -8.14 -2.88
N ILE A 123 -4.20 -7.24 -2.00
CA ILE A 123 -3.70 -5.87 -1.97
C ILE A 123 -2.52 -5.85 -0.99
N LYS A 124 -1.34 -5.51 -1.51
CA LYS A 124 -0.09 -5.49 -0.75
C LYS A 124 0.41 -4.07 -0.62
N VAL A 125 0.70 -3.64 0.60
CA VAL A 125 1.21 -2.30 0.87
C VAL A 125 2.69 -2.38 1.21
N PHE A 126 3.48 -1.60 0.47
CA PHE A 126 4.92 -1.51 0.65
C PHE A 126 5.31 -0.17 1.26
N GLN A 127 6.18 -0.21 2.25
CA GLN A 127 6.93 0.93 2.78
C GLN A 127 8.36 0.49 3.10
N HIS A 128 9.34 1.38 2.96
CA HIS A 128 10.75 1.11 3.24
C HIS A 128 11.27 -0.16 2.53
N GLY A 129 10.78 -0.45 1.32
CA GLY A 129 11.17 -1.61 0.52
C GLY A 129 10.61 -2.95 0.97
N LYS A 130 9.67 -2.97 1.91
CA LYS A 130 9.10 -4.19 2.50
C LYS A 130 7.58 -4.16 2.43
N ILE A 131 6.96 -5.33 2.33
CA ILE A 131 5.52 -5.47 2.50
C ILE A 131 5.22 -5.28 3.99
N ILE A 132 4.39 -4.29 4.31
CA ILE A 132 3.96 -4.01 5.70
C ILE A 132 2.55 -4.52 5.99
N LEU A 133 1.74 -4.69 4.94
CA LEU A 133 0.36 -5.13 5.03
C LEU A 133 -0.01 -5.93 3.79
N GLU A 134 -0.71 -7.03 3.98
CA GLU A 134 -1.42 -7.77 2.93
C GLU A 134 -2.87 -7.95 3.35
N MET A 135 -3.80 -7.71 2.45
CA MET A 135 -5.23 -7.90 2.68
C MET A 135 -5.91 -8.43 1.42
N ASP A 136 -6.97 -9.19 1.60
CA ASP A 136 -7.82 -9.59 0.50
C ASP A 136 -8.70 -8.44 -0.02
N SER A 137 -9.42 -8.69 -1.10
CA SER A 137 -10.30 -7.70 -1.73
C SER A 137 -11.70 -7.61 -1.10
N TYR A 138 -12.01 -8.45 -0.11
CA TYR A 138 -13.32 -8.47 0.52
C TYR A 138 -13.60 -7.19 1.30
N GLU A 139 -14.88 -6.88 1.48
CA GLU A 139 -15.29 -5.71 2.23
C GLU A 139 -14.98 -5.88 3.73
N ASN A 140 -14.25 -4.93 4.27
CA ASN A 140 -13.96 -4.87 5.69
C ASN A 140 -15.00 -3.99 6.39
N PRO A 141 -15.35 -4.26 7.65
CA PRO A 141 -16.09 -3.32 8.48
C PRO A 141 -15.46 -1.92 8.44
N LYS A 142 -16.26 -0.86 8.45
CA LYS A 142 -15.76 0.53 8.38
C LYS A 142 -14.69 0.82 9.43
N SER A 143 -14.89 0.35 10.65
CA SER A 143 -13.93 0.52 11.75
C SER A 143 -12.55 -0.10 11.46
N LEU A 144 -12.50 -1.21 10.74
CA LEU A 144 -11.24 -1.84 10.33
C LEU A 144 -10.60 -1.09 9.17
N GLN A 145 -11.41 -0.60 8.22
CA GLN A 145 -10.89 0.22 7.11
C GLN A 145 -10.22 1.48 7.61
N ASP A 146 -10.83 2.21 8.52
CA ASP A 146 -10.25 3.43 9.10
C ASP A 146 -8.93 3.13 9.82
N LYS A 147 -8.85 2.02 10.56
CA LYS A 147 -7.60 1.58 11.21
C LYS A 147 -6.51 1.19 10.22
N ILE A 148 -6.84 0.49 9.14
CA ILE A 148 -5.90 0.17 8.06
C ILE A 148 -5.35 1.46 7.45
N ILE A 149 -6.20 2.44 7.18
CA ILE A 149 -5.81 3.70 6.58
C ILE A 149 -4.93 4.51 7.53
N SER A 150 -5.29 4.62 8.82
CA SER A 150 -4.45 5.27 9.84
C SER A 150 -3.08 4.58 9.97
N PHE A 151 -3.05 3.25 9.97
CA PHE A 151 -1.78 2.50 10.00
C PHE A 151 -0.88 2.83 8.79
N ILE A 152 -1.44 2.85 7.58
CA ILE A 152 -0.67 3.11 6.36
C ILE A 152 -0.26 4.58 6.25
N SER A 153 -1.14 5.51 6.62
CA SER A 153 -0.94 6.96 6.42
C SER A 153 -0.11 7.62 7.50
N GLU A 154 -0.24 7.17 8.75
CA GLU A 154 0.29 7.84 9.94
C GLU A 154 1.22 6.95 10.77
N GLY A 155 1.28 5.65 10.45
CA GLY A 155 2.05 4.66 11.22
C GLY A 155 1.39 4.31 12.55
N ASP A 156 0.08 4.56 12.68
CA ASP A 156 -0.69 4.22 13.88
C ASP A 156 -0.74 2.71 14.08
N THR A 157 -0.29 2.26 15.25
CA THR A 157 -0.24 0.84 15.62
C THR A 157 -1.55 0.32 16.22
N ALA A 158 -2.60 1.13 16.28
CA ALA A 158 -3.92 0.72 16.83
C ALA A 158 -4.52 -0.46 16.08
N LEU A 159 -4.16 -0.66 14.81
CA LEU A 159 -4.54 -1.84 14.05
C LEU A 159 -4.01 -3.14 14.67
N LEU A 160 -2.79 -3.12 15.20
CA LEU A 160 -2.14 -4.29 15.82
C LEU A 160 -2.87 -4.73 17.09
N THR A 161 -3.37 -3.77 17.88
CA THR A 161 -4.12 -4.06 19.11
C THR A 161 -5.56 -4.45 18.84
N ALA A 162 -6.19 -3.88 17.81
CA ALA A 162 -7.59 -4.14 17.49
C ALA A 162 -7.83 -5.46 16.75
N ALA A 163 -6.81 -5.97 16.05
CA ALA A 163 -6.87 -7.26 15.36
C ALA A 163 -6.81 -8.46 16.31
N GLY A 164 -6.82 -8.23 17.64
CA GLY A 164 -6.68 -9.30 18.61
C GLY A 164 -5.47 -10.15 18.25
N VAL A 165 -4.25 -9.60 18.40
CA VAL A 165 -3.01 -10.33 18.08
C VAL A 165 -2.90 -11.53 19.00
N SER A 166 -3.58 -12.60 18.64
CA SER A 166 -3.19 -13.93 19.02
C SER A 166 -1.90 -14.19 18.27
N THR A 167 -0.77 -13.91 18.90
CA THR A 167 0.54 -14.36 18.43
C THR A 167 0.55 -15.87 18.49
N ALA A 168 -0.06 -16.52 17.52
CA ALA A 168 0.23 -17.91 17.24
C ALA A 168 1.67 -17.93 16.71
N ILE A 169 2.61 -18.14 17.60
CA ILE A 169 3.99 -18.48 17.29
C ILE A 169 3.93 -19.88 16.66
N LEU A 170 3.63 -19.93 15.38
CA LEU A 170 3.85 -21.12 14.58
C LEU A 170 5.30 -21.05 14.08
N GLY A 171 6.13 -21.83 14.75
CA GLY A 171 7.47 -22.23 14.46
C GLY A 171 8.23 -21.52 13.32
N SER A 172 9.32 -20.84 13.68
CA SER A 172 10.54 -20.51 12.89
C SER A 172 10.45 -19.90 11.46
N ALA A 173 9.29 -19.63 10.92
CA ALA A 173 9.15 -18.74 9.77
C ALA A 173 8.59 -17.40 10.25
N ILE A 174 9.20 -16.28 9.82
CA ILE A 174 8.74 -14.93 10.15
C ILE A 174 7.42 -14.68 9.42
N VAL A 175 6.37 -15.27 9.93
CA VAL A 175 5.01 -14.96 9.53
C VAL A 175 4.57 -13.81 10.44
N GLY A 176 4.36 -12.63 9.86
CA GLY A 176 3.75 -11.52 10.59
C GLY A 176 2.39 -11.95 11.17
N PRO A 177 1.88 -11.27 12.20
CA PRO A 177 0.63 -11.64 12.83
C PRO A 177 -0.49 -11.66 11.78
N LEU A 178 -1.12 -12.82 11.68
CA LEU A 178 -2.25 -13.08 10.82
C LEU A 178 -3.52 -12.79 11.62
N ALA A 179 -4.31 -11.83 11.18
CA ALA A 179 -5.59 -11.55 11.80
C ALA A 179 -6.73 -11.83 10.83
N VAL A 180 -7.71 -12.60 11.25
CA VAL A 180 -8.99 -12.75 10.55
C VAL A 180 -10.00 -11.93 11.32
N VAL A 181 -10.46 -10.83 10.72
CA VAL A 181 -11.45 -9.94 11.32
C VAL A 181 -12.64 -9.83 10.40
N GLY A 182 -13.81 -10.25 10.88
CA GLY A 182 -15.05 -10.17 10.11
C GLY A 182 -15.03 -10.96 8.80
N GLY A 183 -14.30 -12.10 8.76
CA GLY A 183 -14.17 -12.94 7.57
C GLY A 183 -13.11 -12.44 6.56
N THR A 184 -12.42 -11.34 6.87
CA THR A 184 -11.36 -10.78 6.03
C THR A 184 -9.99 -11.25 6.48
N TYR A 185 -9.20 -11.71 5.53
CA TYR A 185 -7.82 -12.08 5.76
C TYR A 185 -6.93 -10.83 5.75
N LEU A 186 -6.24 -10.58 6.85
CA LEU A 186 -5.34 -9.47 7.01
C LEU A 186 -4.01 -9.97 7.58
N ALA A 187 -2.93 -9.88 6.81
CA ALA A 187 -1.59 -10.15 7.27
C ALA A 187 -0.81 -8.84 7.45
N ILE A 188 -0.38 -8.56 8.67
CA ILE A 188 0.48 -7.42 8.97
C ILE A 188 1.92 -7.94 9.05
N LYS A 189 2.71 -7.60 8.04
CA LYS A 189 4.13 -7.95 8.01
C LYS A 189 4.91 -6.83 8.66
N THR A 190 5.34 -7.06 9.88
CA THR A 190 6.19 -6.09 10.58
C THR A 190 7.60 -6.09 10.01
N ALA A 191 8.03 -4.93 9.54
CA ALA A 191 9.46 -4.71 9.36
C ALA A 191 10.11 -4.76 10.75
N SER A 192 10.99 -5.72 10.96
CA SER A 192 11.62 -6.10 12.24
C SER A 192 12.30 -4.98 13.06
N GLY A 193 12.20 -3.73 12.65
CA GLY A 193 12.73 -2.56 13.35
C GLY A 193 11.71 -1.73 14.14
N ILE A 194 10.44 -1.71 13.71
CA ILE A 194 9.41 -0.84 14.34
C ILE A 194 8.84 -1.49 15.59
N ILE A 195 8.71 -2.82 15.59
CA ILE A 195 8.14 -3.54 16.74
C ILE A 195 9.11 -3.66 17.90
N LYS A 196 10.40 -3.82 17.67
CA LYS A 196 11.37 -3.86 18.79
C LYS A 196 11.29 -2.62 19.69
N LYS A 197 11.10 -1.45 19.10
CA LYS A 197 11.05 -0.20 19.86
C LYS A 197 9.77 -0.05 20.71
N ASN A 198 8.63 -0.51 20.19
CA ASN A 198 7.36 -0.40 20.90
C ASN A 198 7.08 -1.57 21.86
N TRP A 199 7.64 -2.74 21.58
CA TRP A 199 7.54 -3.90 22.47
C TRP A 199 8.27 -3.69 23.79
N TYR A 200 9.49 -3.12 23.75
CA TYR A 200 10.23 -2.77 24.98
C TYR A 200 9.53 -1.67 25.78
N ALA A 201 8.84 -0.72 25.14
CA ALA A 201 8.08 0.31 25.82
C ALA A 201 6.81 -0.22 26.51
N LEU A 202 6.20 -1.29 25.99
CA LEU A 202 5.02 -1.93 26.55
C LEU A 202 5.37 -2.85 27.73
N ILE A 203 6.50 -3.53 27.69
CA ILE A 203 6.96 -4.42 28.79
C ILE A 203 7.44 -3.60 29.99
N ASN A 204 8.15 -2.48 29.75
CA ASN A 204 8.68 -1.62 30.83
C ASN A 204 7.63 -0.71 31.50
N ARG A 205 6.37 -0.73 31.09
CA ARG A 205 5.26 -0.04 31.78
C ARG A 205 4.56 -0.88 32.86
N LYS A 206 5.01 -2.11 33.11
CA LYS A 206 4.43 -3.02 34.11
C LYS A 206 5.37 -3.31 35.29
N HIS A 207 6.32 -2.41 35.57
CA HIS A 207 7.10 -2.42 36.82
C HIS A 207 7.09 -1.04 37.42
#